data_d9284d56b715e120e0b3f8a6aab81800
#
_entry.id   d9284d56b715e120e0b3f8a6aab81800
#
_cell.length_a   1.000
_cell.length_b   1.000
_cell.length_c   1.000
_cell.angle_alpha   90.00
_cell.angle_beta   90.00
_cell.angle_gamma   90.00
#
_symmetry.space_group_name_H-M   'P 1'
#
loop_
_entity.id
_entity.type
_entity.pdbx_description
1 polymer ?
#
loop_
_entity_poly.entity_id
_entity_poly.type
_entity_poly.pdbx_seq_one_letter_code
_entity_poly.pdbx_strand_id
1 'polypeptide(L)'
;MYREELHMDNQNSKFHLPKIPAIIWIQLLLLAIGYAFYSANRLSFSVGLKAIAAQLALTPIEVGTIGTIFTLGQAIIDIPAGYLADRFGRKRLLVSSMIFLGIMTAIVTKASDAIQVGLARTIFGMAEGIWNIVMYSVAGSIFPAARAMLNGLMMTFYSIGAYVGPTYYGYSLSLTGDWTQGLLNMGIVTALFGALLYFGFRKKYTDSSTDVKGMHLIEAVKTVGTNKIVWLAVLIQILNIVPYWGFASMGPYLFMTFKGFSAAEAGQFFGMVYGIGGLSGVILGFFADKFGRKPTIVALALLNTICGILIFHFIPKASILLYIVGAIMGIGLHAIYVLGYTIAQDGVSHKQIGLATGLVGASSYFLSFFSGPFMGWLTSTWGHMIALDIVVVAFEAVLVVVAIIMKETQKKHTATIEEK
;
A
#
# COMPACT_ATOMS: atom_id res chain seq x y z
N MET A 1 -27.28 18.82 15.58
CA MET A 1 -28.23 18.03 16.33
C MET A 1 -27.75 16.59 16.57
N TYR A 2 -26.45 16.33 16.69
CA TYR A 2 -25.80 15.04 17.00
C TYR A 2 -24.57 15.23 17.94
N ARG A 3 -24.48 16.40 18.59
CA ARG A 3 -23.34 16.74 19.49
C ARG A 3 -23.65 16.65 20.98
N GLU A 4 -24.91 16.39 21.38
CA GLU A 4 -25.33 16.51 22.76
C GLU A 4 -25.62 15.19 23.50
N GLU A 5 -25.46 14.02 22.87
CA GLU A 5 -25.76 12.74 23.54
C GLU A 5 -24.52 11.91 23.95
N LEU A 6 -23.34 12.53 24.02
CA LEU A 6 -22.12 11.86 24.52
C LEU A 6 -21.75 12.35 25.92
N HIS A 7 -22.69 12.39 26.86
CA HIS A 7 -22.37 12.34 28.27
C HIS A 7 -21.99 10.88 28.61
N MET A 8 -20.74 10.67 28.92
CA MET A 8 -20.16 9.42 29.36
C MET A 8 -20.74 9.06 30.75
N ASP A 9 -21.65 8.14 30.79
CA ASP A 9 -22.03 7.45 32.00
C ASP A 9 -20.92 6.40 32.30
N ASN A 10 -20.13 6.73 33.32
CA ASN A 10 -18.95 5.98 33.73
C ASN A 10 -19.39 4.92 34.74
N GLN A 11 -19.80 3.73 34.27
CA GLN A 11 -19.73 2.45 35.02
C GLN A 11 -20.36 1.33 34.19
N ASN A 12 -19.54 0.35 33.79
CA ASN A 12 -19.79 -0.81 32.94
C ASN A 12 -19.54 -0.61 31.43
N SER A 13 -18.27 -0.64 31.04
CA SER A 13 -17.87 -0.65 29.63
C SER A 13 -18.15 -2.01 28.98
N LYS A 14 -19.39 -2.33 28.68
CA LYS A 14 -19.73 -3.22 27.59
C LYS A 14 -19.51 -2.43 26.31
N PHE A 15 -18.60 -2.92 25.46
CA PHE A 15 -18.29 -2.33 24.16
C PHE A 15 -19.57 -2.30 23.30
N HIS A 16 -20.35 -1.23 23.43
CA HIS A 16 -21.53 -1.01 22.59
C HIS A 16 -21.09 -0.31 21.32
N LEU A 17 -21.02 -1.07 20.21
CA LEU A 17 -20.90 -0.46 18.90
C LEU A 17 -22.09 0.49 18.70
N PRO A 18 -21.85 1.79 18.42
CA PRO A 18 -22.93 2.72 18.16
C PRO A 18 -23.72 2.24 16.95
N LYS A 19 -25.04 2.35 16.99
CA LYS A 19 -25.92 1.97 15.88
C LYS A 19 -25.61 2.88 14.68
N ILE A 20 -24.88 2.34 13.70
CA ILE A 20 -24.54 3.06 12.47
C ILE A 20 -25.71 2.94 11.49
N PRO A 21 -26.31 4.06 11.03
CA PRO A 21 -27.39 4.02 10.05
C PRO A 21 -26.99 3.28 8.77
N ALA A 22 -27.91 2.52 8.17
CA ALA A 22 -27.66 1.72 6.97
C ALA A 22 -27.04 2.53 5.81
N ILE A 23 -27.43 3.80 5.68
CA ILE A 23 -26.89 4.68 4.64
C ILE A 23 -25.38 4.95 4.80
N ILE A 24 -24.89 5.01 6.03
CA ILE A 24 -23.46 5.18 6.33
C ILE A 24 -22.71 3.90 5.94
N TRP A 25 -23.26 2.72 6.25
CA TRP A 25 -22.67 1.45 5.82
C TRP A 25 -22.58 1.36 4.30
N ILE A 26 -23.58 1.81 3.55
CA ILE A 26 -23.53 1.86 2.09
C ILE A 26 -22.37 2.76 1.61
N GLN A 27 -22.18 3.94 2.21
CA GLN A 27 -21.08 4.82 1.84
C GLN A 27 -19.70 4.19 2.13
N LEU A 28 -19.56 3.56 3.30
CA LEU A 28 -18.34 2.87 3.71
C LEU A 28 -18.04 1.66 2.79
N LEU A 29 -19.07 0.90 2.43
CA LEU A 29 -18.94 -0.25 1.54
C LEU A 29 -18.53 0.20 0.13
N LEU A 30 -19.07 1.29 -0.38
CA LEU A 30 -18.65 1.86 -1.67
C LEU A 30 -17.16 2.28 -1.65
N LEU A 31 -16.69 2.90 -0.56
CA LEU A 31 -15.26 3.21 -0.41
C LEU A 31 -14.40 1.94 -0.32
N ALA A 32 -14.85 0.96 0.45
CA ALA A 32 -14.14 -0.31 0.63
C ALA A 32 -14.01 -1.08 -0.69
N ILE A 33 -15.10 -1.21 -1.46
CA ILE A 33 -15.09 -1.83 -2.80
C ILE A 33 -14.16 -1.04 -3.74
N GLY A 34 -14.20 0.29 -3.70
CA GLY A 34 -13.27 1.12 -4.46
C GLY A 34 -11.81 0.84 -4.12
N TYR A 35 -11.51 0.57 -2.84
CA TYR A 35 -10.15 0.23 -2.42
C TYR A 35 -9.73 -1.19 -2.86
N ALA A 36 -10.70 -2.11 -3.03
CA ALA A 36 -10.43 -3.39 -3.68
C ALA A 36 -10.10 -3.22 -5.17
N PHE A 37 -10.81 -2.37 -5.91
CA PHE A 37 -10.46 -2.05 -7.30
C PHE A 37 -9.09 -1.37 -7.42
N TYR A 38 -8.79 -0.44 -6.52
CA TYR A 38 -7.49 0.21 -6.43
C TYR A 38 -6.35 -0.82 -6.32
N SER A 39 -6.39 -1.70 -5.33
CA SER A 39 -5.34 -2.69 -5.10
C SER A 39 -5.28 -3.75 -6.20
N ALA A 40 -6.42 -4.16 -6.73
CA ALA A 40 -6.50 -5.11 -7.84
C ALA A 40 -5.76 -4.59 -9.07
N ASN A 41 -6.05 -3.37 -9.53
CA ASN A 41 -5.39 -2.78 -10.70
C ASN A 41 -3.89 -2.55 -10.46
N ARG A 42 -3.53 -2.12 -9.24
CA ARG A 42 -2.15 -1.84 -8.84
C ARG A 42 -1.24 -3.05 -8.97
N LEU A 43 -1.66 -4.19 -8.42
CA LEU A 43 -0.83 -5.39 -8.32
C LEU A 43 -0.94 -6.33 -9.52
N SER A 44 -2.03 -6.25 -10.29
CA SER A 44 -2.19 -7.11 -11.46
C SER A 44 -1.20 -6.82 -12.58
N PHE A 45 -0.86 -5.56 -12.79
CA PHE A 45 0.03 -5.15 -13.89
C PHE A 45 1.36 -5.91 -13.90
N SER A 46 1.93 -6.16 -12.73
CA SER A 46 3.21 -6.87 -12.59
C SER A 46 3.18 -8.31 -13.13
N VAL A 47 2.03 -8.97 -13.09
CA VAL A 47 1.84 -10.33 -13.64
C VAL A 47 1.94 -10.33 -15.17
N GLY A 48 1.59 -9.21 -15.83
CA GLY A 48 1.71 -9.05 -17.28
C GLY A 48 3.11 -8.71 -17.77
N LEU A 49 4.03 -8.31 -16.91
CA LEU A 49 5.33 -7.74 -17.30
C LEU A 49 6.16 -8.65 -18.20
N LYS A 50 6.09 -9.98 -18.04
CA LYS A 50 6.78 -10.91 -18.93
C LYS A 50 6.26 -10.86 -20.37
N ALA A 51 4.94 -10.83 -20.53
CA ALA A 51 4.32 -10.76 -21.85
C ALA A 51 4.53 -9.37 -22.49
N ILE A 52 4.41 -8.29 -21.70
CA ILE A 52 4.69 -6.93 -22.14
C ILE A 52 6.15 -6.80 -22.59
N ALA A 53 7.09 -7.31 -21.79
CA ALA A 53 8.52 -7.28 -22.12
C ALA A 53 8.82 -8.04 -23.41
N ALA A 54 8.19 -9.18 -23.63
CA ALA A 54 8.38 -9.96 -24.85
C ALA A 54 7.82 -9.23 -26.09
N GLN A 55 6.64 -8.58 -25.97
CA GLN A 55 6.02 -7.87 -27.09
C GLN A 55 6.75 -6.57 -27.44
N LEU A 56 7.19 -5.82 -26.43
CA LEU A 56 7.82 -4.50 -26.63
C LEU A 56 9.36 -4.58 -26.63
N ALA A 57 9.94 -5.79 -26.59
CA ALA A 57 11.40 -6.05 -26.57
C ALA A 57 12.13 -5.28 -25.45
N LEU A 58 11.56 -5.26 -24.24
CA LEU A 58 12.07 -4.48 -23.10
C LEU A 58 13.27 -5.16 -22.43
N THR A 59 14.23 -4.36 -22.03
CA THR A 59 15.32 -4.78 -21.15
C THR A 59 14.82 -4.98 -19.71
N PRO A 60 15.51 -5.76 -18.86
CA PRO A 60 15.12 -5.93 -17.45
C PRO A 60 15.04 -4.62 -16.67
N ILE A 61 15.85 -3.61 -17.02
CA ILE A 61 15.80 -2.27 -16.41
C ILE A 61 14.49 -1.56 -16.78
N GLU A 62 14.09 -1.60 -18.05
CA GLU A 62 12.82 -1.01 -18.49
C GLU A 62 11.62 -1.73 -17.87
N VAL A 63 11.67 -3.07 -17.79
CA VAL A 63 10.63 -3.86 -17.08
C VAL A 63 10.50 -3.42 -15.63
N GLY A 64 11.60 -3.28 -14.93
CA GLY A 64 11.59 -2.78 -13.55
C GLY A 64 11.06 -1.36 -13.46
N THR A 65 11.47 -0.48 -14.39
CA THR A 65 11.03 0.92 -14.43
C THR A 65 9.53 1.02 -14.63
N ILE A 66 8.95 0.38 -15.65
CA ILE A 66 7.50 0.42 -15.89
C ILE A 66 6.70 -0.28 -14.78
N GLY A 67 7.31 -1.24 -14.08
CA GLY A 67 6.71 -1.93 -12.94
C GLY A 67 6.52 -1.01 -11.73
N THR A 68 7.44 -0.06 -11.50
CA THR A 68 7.45 0.79 -10.30
C THR A 68 7.17 2.26 -10.55
N ILE A 69 7.16 2.75 -11.81
CA ILE A 69 7.01 4.19 -12.11
C ILE A 69 5.70 4.82 -11.59
N PHE A 70 4.67 4.02 -11.36
CA PHE A 70 3.42 4.51 -10.76
C PHE A 70 3.65 5.07 -9.35
N THR A 71 4.64 4.57 -8.59
CA THR A 71 4.97 5.09 -7.26
C THR A 71 5.54 6.51 -7.34
N LEU A 72 6.26 6.84 -8.41
CA LEU A 72 6.68 8.21 -8.68
C LEU A 72 5.48 9.12 -8.94
N GLY A 73 4.52 8.68 -9.74
CA GLY A 73 3.26 9.39 -9.96
C GLY A 73 2.53 9.65 -8.66
N GLN A 74 2.47 8.65 -7.77
CA GLN A 74 1.88 8.77 -6.45
C GLN A 74 2.64 9.77 -5.57
N ALA A 75 3.97 9.69 -5.50
CA ALA A 75 4.80 10.62 -4.73
C ALA A 75 4.61 12.09 -5.14
N ILE A 76 4.44 12.35 -6.44
CA ILE A 76 4.21 13.70 -6.98
C ILE A 76 2.87 14.26 -6.51
N ILE A 77 1.82 13.44 -6.49
CA ILE A 77 0.45 13.92 -6.25
C ILE A 77 0.05 13.87 -4.78
N ASP A 78 0.67 13.03 -3.95
CA ASP A 78 0.24 12.82 -2.55
C ASP A 78 0.19 14.13 -1.75
N ILE A 79 1.17 15.03 -1.95
CA ILE A 79 1.19 16.33 -1.26
C ILE A 79 0.07 17.26 -1.77
N PRO A 80 -0.11 17.49 -3.09
CA PRO A 80 -1.19 18.33 -3.58
C PRO A 80 -2.60 17.71 -3.48
N ALA A 81 -2.74 16.39 -3.34
CA ALA A 81 -4.04 15.73 -3.32
C ALA A 81 -4.99 16.26 -2.22
N GLY A 82 -4.45 16.55 -1.03
CA GLY A 82 -5.22 17.15 0.05
C GLY A 82 -5.77 18.52 -0.32
N TYR A 83 -4.92 19.41 -0.87
CA TYR A 83 -5.33 20.73 -1.35
C TYR A 83 -6.36 20.65 -2.49
N LEU A 84 -6.16 19.74 -3.43
CA LEU A 84 -7.11 19.52 -4.52
C LEU A 84 -8.46 19.05 -3.98
N ALA A 85 -8.47 18.20 -2.94
CA ALA A 85 -9.69 17.71 -2.30
C ALA A 85 -10.50 18.85 -1.65
N ASP A 86 -9.83 19.77 -0.99
CA ASP A 86 -10.49 20.92 -0.37
C ASP A 86 -11.00 21.94 -1.41
N ARG A 87 -10.25 22.13 -2.52
CA ARG A 87 -10.62 23.07 -3.59
C ARG A 87 -11.73 22.56 -4.50
N PHE A 88 -11.65 21.32 -4.97
CA PHE A 88 -12.58 20.76 -5.97
C PHE A 88 -13.69 19.91 -5.36
N GLY A 89 -13.59 19.59 -4.06
CA GLY A 89 -14.53 18.77 -3.32
C GLY A 89 -14.19 17.28 -3.38
N ARG A 90 -14.20 16.64 -2.23
CA ARG A 90 -13.77 15.25 -2.03
C ARG A 90 -14.54 14.24 -2.90
N LYS A 91 -15.88 14.40 -3.02
CA LYS A 91 -16.68 13.51 -3.88
C LYS A 91 -16.21 13.53 -5.34
N ARG A 92 -15.96 14.74 -5.90
CA ARG A 92 -15.52 14.86 -7.29
C ARG A 92 -14.18 14.17 -7.50
N LEU A 93 -13.24 14.35 -6.57
CA LEU A 93 -11.93 13.72 -6.68
C LEU A 93 -11.98 12.20 -6.50
N LEU A 94 -12.79 11.66 -5.57
CA LEU A 94 -12.99 10.23 -5.45
C LEU A 94 -13.52 9.62 -6.76
N VAL A 95 -14.54 10.24 -7.34
CA VAL A 95 -15.14 9.75 -8.58
C VAL A 95 -14.16 9.86 -9.74
N SER A 96 -13.56 11.04 -9.94
CA SER A 96 -12.64 11.25 -11.08
C SER A 96 -11.39 10.39 -10.97
N SER A 97 -10.76 10.28 -9.80
CA SER A 97 -9.58 9.44 -9.63
C SER A 97 -9.86 7.96 -9.90
N MET A 98 -11.01 7.42 -9.49
CA MET A 98 -11.38 6.04 -9.79
C MET A 98 -11.64 5.83 -11.29
N ILE A 99 -12.31 6.77 -11.96
CA ILE A 99 -12.52 6.73 -13.42
C ILE A 99 -11.17 6.80 -14.13
N PHE A 100 -10.30 7.74 -13.77
CA PHE A 100 -8.97 7.87 -14.38
C PHE A 100 -8.10 6.64 -14.14
N LEU A 101 -8.16 6.04 -12.96
CA LEU A 101 -7.46 4.79 -12.65
C LEU A 101 -7.89 3.68 -13.63
N GLY A 102 -9.19 3.49 -13.82
CA GLY A 102 -9.71 2.52 -14.78
C GLY A 102 -9.33 2.86 -16.23
N ILE A 103 -9.44 4.12 -16.65
CA ILE A 103 -9.06 4.58 -17.99
C ILE A 103 -7.58 4.34 -18.25
N MET A 104 -6.68 4.67 -17.33
CA MET A 104 -5.23 4.46 -17.49
C MET A 104 -4.88 2.97 -17.54
N THR A 105 -5.57 2.13 -16.75
CA THR A 105 -5.43 0.67 -16.85
C THR A 105 -5.86 0.15 -18.22
N ALA A 106 -6.91 0.72 -18.83
CA ALA A 106 -7.34 0.35 -20.16
C ALA A 106 -6.40 0.92 -21.25
N ILE A 107 -5.96 2.18 -21.13
CA ILE A 107 -5.10 2.85 -22.11
C ILE A 107 -3.74 2.16 -22.23
N VAL A 108 -3.16 1.68 -21.13
CA VAL A 108 -1.86 1.00 -21.15
C VAL A 108 -1.85 -0.19 -22.12
N THR A 109 -3.00 -0.81 -22.39
CA THR A 109 -3.13 -1.92 -23.34
C THR A 109 -2.93 -1.53 -24.81
N LYS A 110 -2.91 -0.24 -25.10
CA LYS A 110 -2.68 0.31 -26.44
C LYS A 110 -1.27 0.86 -26.62
N ALA A 111 -0.45 0.78 -25.59
CA ALA A 111 0.94 1.25 -25.65
C ALA A 111 1.77 0.39 -26.61
N SER A 112 2.59 1.04 -27.42
CA SER A 112 3.47 0.42 -28.42
C SER A 112 4.95 0.44 -28.03
N ASP A 113 5.30 1.17 -26.95
CA ASP A 113 6.65 1.30 -26.44
C ASP A 113 6.69 1.53 -24.92
N ALA A 114 7.89 1.44 -24.32
CA ALA A 114 8.11 1.61 -22.89
C ALA A 114 7.70 2.99 -22.37
N ILE A 115 7.86 4.05 -23.17
CA ILE A 115 7.54 5.42 -22.76
C ILE A 115 6.04 5.60 -22.58
N GLN A 116 5.24 5.08 -23.54
CA GLN A 116 3.78 5.14 -23.45
C GLN A 116 3.26 4.33 -22.26
N VAL A 117 3.82 3.14 -22.00
CA VAL A 117 3.52 2.36 -20.79
C VAL A 117 3.87 3.17 -19.55
N GLY A 118 5.07 3.76 -19.51
CA GLY A 118 5.55 4.55 -18.38
C GLY A 118 4.68 5.77 -18.11
N LEU A 119 4.28 6.51 -19.13
CA LEU A 119 3.38 7.67 -18.99
C LEU A 119 2.01 7.27 -18.45
N ALA A 120 1.39 6.22 -19.03
CA ALA A 120 0.11 5.71 -18.56
C ALA A 120 0.18 5.25 -17.08
N ARG A 121 1.27 4.56 -16.71
CA ARG A 121 1.52 4.10 -15.33
C ARG A 121 1.79 5.26 -14.37
N THR A 122 2.47 6.32 -14.80
CA THR A 122 2.70 7.50 -13.98
C THR A 122 1.38 8.21 -13.68
N ILE A 123 0.54 8.44 -14.70
CA ILE A 123 -0.79 9.06 -14.53
C ILE A 123 -1.70 8.16 -13.69
N PHE A 124 -1.63 6.84 -13.88
CA PHE A 124 -2.30 5.86 -13.03
C PHE A 124 -1.90 6.05 -11.55
N GLY A 125 -0.60 6.19 -11.26
CA GLY A 125 -0.10 6.44 -9.91
C GLY A 125 -0.60 7.75 -9.32
N MET A 126 -0.73 8.82 -10.13
CA MET A 126 -1.35 10.07 -9.67
C MET A 126 -2.82 9.86 -9.29
N ALA A 127 -3.58 9.12 -10.09
CA ALA A 127 -4.97 8.80 -9.75
C ALA A 127 -5.06 7.97 -8.46
N GLU A 128 -4.13 7.04 -8.25
CA GLU A 128 -4.01 6.27 -7.01
C GLU A 128 -3.75 7.14 -5.78
N GLY A 129 -2.80 8.08 -5.86
CA GLY A 129 -2.49 8.99 -4.76
C GLY A 129 -3.69 9.84 -4.38
N ILE A 130 -4.39 10.43 -5.35
CA ILE A 130 -5.62 11.18 -5.10
C ILE A 130 -6.67 10.30 -4.41
N TRP A 131 -6.94 9.11 -4.95
CA TRP A 131 -7.91 8.19 -4.36
C TRP A 131 -7.56 7.87 -2.91
N ASN A 132 -6.32 7.48 -2.64
CA ASN A 132 -5.86 7.03 -1.33
C ASN A 132 -6.03 8.11 -0.25
N ILE A 133 -5.53 9.32 -0.52
CA ILE A 133 -5.60 10.45 0.41
C ILE A 133 -7.06 10.85 0.68
N VAL A 134 -7.86 10.97 -0.37
CA VAL A 134 -9.26 11.43 -0.23
C VAL A 134 -10.12 10.36 0.42
N MET A 135 -9.93 9.08 0.09
CA MET A 135 -10.67 7.96 0.66
C MET A 135 -10.48 7.90 2.19
N TYR A 136 -9.23 7.92 2.68
CA TYR A 136 -8.98 7.91 4.12
C TYR A 136 -9.52 9.16 4.83
N SER A 137 -9.43 10.32 4.20
CA SER A 137 -9.99 11.56 4.72
C SER A 137 -11.52 11.46 4.88
N VAL A 138 -12.20 10.90 3.88
CA VAL A 138 -13.66 10.72 3.89
C VAL A 138 -14.06 9.63 4.89
N ALA A 139 -13.42 8.47 4.87
CA ALA A 139 -13.69 7.38 5.79
C ALA A 139 -13.57 7.84 7.26
N GLY A 140 -12.48 8.56 7.57
CA GLY A 140 -12.25 9.11 8.91
C GLY A 140 -13.24 10.20 9.34
N SER A 141 -13.88 10.90 8.40
CA SER A 141 -14.84 11.97 8.67
C SER A 141 -16.28 11.46 8.80
N ILE A 142 -16.64 10.36 8.12
CA ILE A 142 -17.99 9.77 8.18
C ILE A 142 -18.33 9.30 9.59
N PHE A 143 -17.39 8.66 10.27
CA PHE A 143 -17.62 8.14 11.61
C PHE A 143 -16.35 8.23 12.49
N PRO A 144 -16.07 9.42 13.05
CA PRO A 144 -14.83 9.68 13.79
C PRO A 144 -14.60 8.77 15.01
N ALA A 145 -15.69 8.33 15.67
CA ALA A 145 -15.63 7.48 16.86
C ALA A 145 -15.10 6.05 16.57
N ALA A 146 -15.13 5.59 15.31
CA ALA A 146 -14.72 4.24 14.93
C ALA A 146 -13.64 4.23 13.84
N ARG A 147 -12.77 5.24 13.79
CA ARG A 147 -11.71 5.35 12.73
C ARG A 147 -10.87 4.10 12.58
N ALA A 148 -10.44 3.49 13.69
CA ALA A 148 -9.61 2.30 13.65
C ALA A 148 -10.34 1.12 12.99
N MET A 149 -11.60 0.91 13.32
CA MET A 149 -12.46 -0.11 12.70
C MET A 149 -12.62 0.15 11.19
N LEU A 150 -12.86 1.41 10.80
CA LEU A 150 -13.02 1.79 9.40
C LEU A 150 -11.74 1.61 8.59
N ASN A 151 -10.60 1.98 9.16
CA ASN A 151 -9.31 1.73 8.53
C ASN A 151 -9.05 0.23 8.35
N GLY A 152 -9.43 -0.59 9.33
CA GLY A 152 -9.39 -2.06 9.23
C GLY A 152 -10.28 -2.60 8.11
N LEU A 153 -11.50 -2.05 7.98
CA LEU A 153 -12.41 -2.40 6.88
C LEU A 153 -11.79 -2.05 5.50
N MET A 154 -11.25 -0.85 5.36
CA MET A 154 -10.57 -0.45 4.13
C MET A 154 -9.41 -1.40 3.80
N MET A 155 -8.57 -1.72 4.78
CA MET A 155 -7.45 -2.65 4.60
C MET A 155 -7.90 -4.07 4.25
N THR A 156 -9.01 -4.55 4.80
CA THR A 156 -9.60 -5.84 4.43
C THR A 156 -9.96 -5.87 2.94
N PHE A 157 -10.61 -4.82 2.44
CA PHE A 157 -10.97 -4.75 1.02
C PHE A 157 -9.77 -4.51 0.11
N TYR A 158 -8.76 -3.74 0.56
CA TYR A 158 -7.47 -3.69 -0.12
C TYR A 158 -6.88 -5.09 -0.31
N SER A 159 -6.90 -5.90 0.73
CA SER A 159 -6.37 -7.27 0.73
C SER A 159 -7.15 -8.18 -0.20
N ILE A 160 -8.47 -8.06 -0.24
CA ILE A 160 -9.33 -8.80 -1.19
C ILE A 160 -8.93 -8.44 -2.63
N GLY A 161 -8.82 -7.16 -2.95
CA GLY A 161 -8.40 -6.72 -4.28
C GLY A 161 -6.98 -7.14 -4.64
N ALA A 162 -6.05 -7.07 -3.68
CA ALA A 162 -4.67 -7.50 -3.82
C ALA A 162 -4.52 -9.01 -4.12
N TYR A 163 -5.47 -9.83 -3.64
CA TYR A 163 -5.55 -11.25 -3.98
C TYR A 163 -6.28 -11.49 -5.30
N VAL A 164 -7.47 -10.95 -5.43
CA VAL A 164 -8.38 -11.23 -6.57
C VAL A 164 -7.82 -10.68 -7.89
N GLY A 165 -7.26 -9.47 -7.86
CA GLY A 165 -6.76 -8.82 -9.07
C GLY A 165 -5.66 -9.61 -9.79
N PRO A 166 -4.51 -9.85 -9.16
CA PRO A 166 -3.43 -10.64 -9.77
C PRO A 166 -3.85 -12.05 -10.16
N THR A 167 -4.70 -12.70 -9.32
CA THR A 167 -5.21 -14.05 -9.59
C THR A 167 -6.09 -14.07 -10.83
N TYR A 168 -7.06 -13.16 -10.93
CA TYR A 168 -7.92 -13.01 -12.12
C TYR A 168 -7.09 -12.72 -13.37
N TYR A 169 -6.19 -11.74 -13.27
CA TYR A 169 -5.40 -11.33 -14.42
C TYR A 169 -4.43 -12.42 -14.89
N GLY A 170 -3.77 -13.09 -13.95
CA GLY A 170 -2.89 -14.22 -14.27
C GLY A 170 -3.64 -15.38 -14.92
N TYR A 171 -4.86 -15.68 -14.46
CA TYR A 171 -5.72 -16.67 -15.08
C TYR A 171 -6.16 -16.25 -16.49
N SER A 172 -6.62 -15.00 -16.66
CA SER A 172 -6.99 -14.43 -17.97
C SER A 172 -5.82 -14.51 -18.97
N LEU A 173 -4.62 -14.11 -18.55
CA LEU A 173 -3.42 -14.16 -19.37
C LEU A 173 -3.03 -15.60 -19.75
N SER A 174 -3.16 -16.54 -18.82
CA SER A 174 -2.88 -17.97 -19.10
C SER A 174 -3.87 -18.59 -20.08
N LEU A 175 -5.13 -18.16 -20.10
CA LEU A 175 -6.14 -18.67 -21.02
C LEU A 175 -6.03 -18.07 -22.42
N THR A 176 -5.77 -16.77 -22.50
CA THR A 176 -5.85 -16.03 -23.77
C THR A 176 -4.50 -15.87 -24.44
N GLY A 177 -3.40 -15.95 -23.71
CA GLY A 177 -2.07 -15.57 -24.18
C GLY A 177 -1.91 -14.06 -24.44
N ASP A 178 -2.97 -13.26 -24.31
CA ASP A 178 -3.01 -11.82 -24.55
C ASP A 178 -3.01 -11.04 -23.23
N TRP A 179 -1.93 -10.30 -23.00
CA TRP A 179 -1.77 -9.49 -21.80
C TRP A 179 -2.73 -8.28 -21.75
N THR A 180 -3.29 -7.87 -22.90
CA THR A 180 -4.14 -6.68 -22.98
C THR A 180 -5.55 -6.93 -22.48
N GLN A 181 -6.12 -8.12 -22.77
CA GLN A 181 -7.53 -8.41 -22.53
C GLN A 181 -7.91 -8.31 -21.05
N GLY A 182 -7.15 -8.94 -20.17
CA GLY A 182 -7.43 -8.92 -18.73
C GLY A 182 -7.35 -7.52 -18.14
N LEU A 183 -6.32 -6.73 -18.51
CA LEU A 183 -6.18 -5.33 -18.07
C LEU A 183 -7.28 -4.44 -18.64
N LEU A 184 -7.66 -4.62 -19.89
CA LEU A 184 -8.76 -3.86 -20.50
C LEU A 184 -10.06 -4.09 -19.74
N ASN A 185 -10.39 -5.34 -19.45
CA ASN A 185 -11.60 -5.70 -18.68
C ASN A 185 -11.57 -5.08 -17.28
N MET A 186 -10.43 -5.18 -16.57
CA MET A 186 -10.27 -4.58 -15.26
C MET A 186 -10.40 -3.05 -15.31
N GLY A 187 -9.80 -2.42 -16.30
CA GLY A 187 -9.88 -0.97 -16.51
C GLY A 187 -11.31 -0.51 -16.75
N ILE A 188 -12.05 -1.18 -17.65
CA ILE A 188 -13.46 -0.86 -17.95
C ILE A 188 -14.32 -1.01 -16.68
N VAL A 189 -14.23 -2.14 -15.98
CA VAL A 189 -15.03 -2.39 -14.78
C VAL A 189 -14.72 -1.36 -13.68
N THR A 190 -13.45 -1.00 -13.53
CA THR A 190 -13.02 0.03 -12.57
C THR A 190 -13.57 1.41 -12.93
N ALA A 191 -13.52 1.80 -14.20
CA ALA A 191 -14.07 3.08 -14.66
C ALA A 191 -15.59 3.14 -14.50
N LEU A 192 -16.30 2.05 -14.80
CA LEU A 192 -17.75 1.92 -14.58
C LEU A 192 -18.10 2.00 -13.11
N PHE A 193 -17.30 1.38 -12.22
CA PHE A 193 -17.47 1.52 -10.78
C PHE A 193 -17.25 2.97 -10.33
N GLY A 194 -16.25 3.67 -10.89
CA GLY A 194 -16.03 5.10 -10.65
C GLY A 194 -17.25 5.94 -11.05
N ALA A 195 -17.89 5.64 -12.19
CA ALA A 195 -19.14 6.28 -12.60
C ALA A 195 -20.31 5.94 -11.64
N LEU A 196 -20.39 4.69 -11.16
CA LEU A 196 -21.38 4.28 -10.15
C LEU A 196 -21.22 5.06 -8.84
N LEU A 197 -19.99 5.34 -8.41
CA LEU A 197 -19.70 6.15 -7.22
C LEU A 197 -20.33 7.55 -7.33
N TYR A 198 -20.39 8.13 -8.52
CA TYR A 198 -21.01 9.43 -8.71
C TYR A 198 -22.48 9.45 -8.26
N PHE A 199 -23.22 8.39 -8.55
CA PHE A 199 -24.63 8.25 -8.17
C PHE A 199 -24.79 7.74 -6.73
N GLY A 200 -23.99 6.77 -6.33
CA GLY A 200 -24.10 6.10 -5.04
C GLY A 200 -23.55 6.91 -3.87
N PHE A 201 -22.54 7.75 -4.08
CA PHE A 201 -21.88 8.48 -3.00
C PHE A 201 -22.54 9.84 -2.74
N ARG A 202 -22.99 10.07 -1.51
CA ARG A 202 -23.70 11.32 -1.17
C ARG A 202 -22.73 12.42 -0.75
N LYS A 203 -22.85 13.61 -1.34
CA LYS A 203 -22.01 14.78 -1.08
C LYS A 203 -21.95 15.16 0.41
N LYS A 204 -23.05 15.02 1.14
CA LYS A 204 -23.15 15.31 2.59
C LYS A 204 -22.06 14.62 3.43
N TYR A 205 -21.58 13.44 3.02
CA TYR A 205 -20.57 12.68 3.76
C TYR A 205 -19.12 12.97 3.30
N THR A 206 -18.96 13.85 2.32
CA THR A 206 -17.64 14.27 1.82
C THR A 206 -17.26 15.68 2.26
N ASP A 207 -18.23 16.49 2.63
CA ASP A 207 -17.99 17.88 3.04
C ASP A 207 -17.66 17.90 4.54
N SER A 208 -16.40 17.87 4.89
CA SER A 208 -15.93 18.19 6.23
C SER A 208 -15.31 19.58 6.20
N SER A 209 -15.95 20.53 6.90
CA SER A 209 -15.36 21.80 7.27
C SER A 209 -14.29 21.58 8.35
N THR A 210 -13.15 21.05 8.00
CA THR A 210 -11.97 21.17 8.84
C THR A 210 -11.26 22.43 8.40
N ASP A 211 -11.55 23.55 9.07
CA ASP A 211 -10.67 24.70 9.13
C ASP A 211 -9.32 24.27 9.73
N VAL A 212 -8.48 23.70 8.91
CA VAL A 212 -7.05 23.58 9.20
C VAL A 212 -6.47 24.96 8.97
N LYS A 213 -6.69 25.85 9.96
CA LYS A 213 -5.93 27.11 10.02
C LYS A 213 -4.45 26.76 10.04
N GLY A 214 -3.78 27.19 8.96
CA GLY A 214 -2.42 26.79 8.65
C GLY A 214 -1.43 27.05 9.78
N MET A 215 -0.80 25.99 10.22
CA MET A 215 0.54 26.04 10.77
C MET A 215 1.45 26.47 9.61
N HIS A 216 2.39 27.42 9.84
CA HIS A 216 3.33 27.80 8.80
C HIS A 216 4.05 26.55 8.30
N LEU A 217 3.70 26.06 7.12
CA LEU A 217 4.13 24.76 6.56
C LEU A 217 5.66 24.62 6.61
N ILE A 218 6.38 25.73 6.33
CA ILE A 218 7.85 25.76 6.30
C ILE A 218 8.44 25.48 7.69
N GLU A 219 7.89 26.08 8.75
CA GLU A 219 8.36 25.89 10.11
C GLU A 219 8.07 24.48 10.63
N ALA A 220 6.90 23.96 10.31
CA ALA A 220 6.50 22.60 10.64
C ALA A 220 7.40 21.57 9.92
N VAL A 221 7.66 21.74 8.62
CA VAL A 221 8.58 20.91 7.84
C VAL A 221 10.00 20.96 8.43
N LYS A 222 10.49 22.13 8.82
CA LYS A 222 11.81 22.28 9.44
C LYS A 222 11.88 21.53 10.78
N THR A 223 10.86 21.64 11.63
CA THR A 223 10.82 20.98 12.94
C THR A 223 10.76 19.46 12.83
N VAL A 224 9.93 18.94 11.92
CA VAL A 224 9.82 17.50 11.67
C VAL A 224 11.07 16.97 10.97
N GLY A 225 11.62 17.75 10.01
CA GLY A 225 12.82 17.39 9.27
C GLY A 225 14.12 17.34 10.09
N THR A 226 14.14 17.91 11.31
CA THR A 226 15.27 17.78 12.25
C THR A 226 15.10 16.63 13.25
N ASN A 227 13.96 15.96 13.26
CA ASN A 227 13.65 14.92 14.24
C ASN A 227 14.30 13.58 13.88
N LYS A 228 15.22 13.10 14.73
CA LYS A 228 15.96 11.84 14.53
C LYS A 228 15.05 10.60 14.46
N ILE A 229 13.93 10.58 15.19
CA ILE A 229 12.98 9.46 15.18
C ILE A 229 12.25 9.40 13.85
N VAL A 230 11.92 10.55 13.26
CA VAL A 230 11.30 10.59 11.92
C VAL A 230 12.26 10.07 10.85
N TRP A 231 13.55 10.44 10.92
CA TRP A 231 14.55 9.89 9.99
C TRP A 231 14.84 8.40 10.21
N LEU A 232 14.78 7.93 11.44
CA LEU A 232 14.81 6.50 11.73
C LEU A 232 13.61 5.78 11.10
N ALA A 233 12.41 6.36 11.21
CA ALA A 233 11.21 5.82 10.57
C ALA A 233 11.34 5.81 9.03
N VAL A 234 11.90 6.87 8.43
CA VAL A 234 12.22 6.92 6.99
C VAL A 234 13.19 5.80 6.62
N LEU A 235 14.26 5.59 7.38
CA LEU A 235 15.23 4.52 7.13
C LEU A 235 14.60 3.13 7.21
N ILE A 236 13.81 2.84 8.27
CA ILE A 236 13.08 1.58 8.44
C ILE A 236 12.14 1.38 7.23
N GLN A 237 11.45 2.45 6.85
CA GLN A 237 10.52 2.39 5.74
C GLN A 237 11.23 2.12 4.42
N ILE A 238 12.38 2.75 4.14
CA ILE A 238 13.17 2.49 2.93
C ILE A 238 13.61 1.03 2.88
N LEU A 239 14.14 0.52 3.99
CA LEU A 239 14.63 -0.86 4.07
C LEU A 239 13.52 -1.91 3.89
N ASN A 240 12.26 -1.57 4.14
CA ASN A 240 11.12 -2.44 3.89
C ASN A 240 10.41 -2.15 2.55
N ILE A 241 10.30 -0.88 2.12
CA ILE A 241 9.51 -0.50 0.94
C ILE A 241 10.22 -0.88 -0.37
N VAL A 242 11.55 -0.87 -0.38
CA VAL A 242 12.36 -1.30 -1.53
C VAL A 242 12.15 -2.80 -1.79
N PRO A 243 12.31 -3.73 -0.81
CA PRO A 243 11.93 -5.13 -1.00
C PRO A 243 10.43 -5.29 -1.31
N TYR A 244 9.55 -4.56 -0.63
CA TYR A 244 8.12 -4.66 -0.87
C TYR A 244 7.76 -4.38 -2.33
N TRP A 245 8.12 -3.21 -2.88
CA TRP A 245 7.77 -2.84 -4.25
C TRP A 245 8.66 -3.48 -5.30
N GLY A 246 9.93 -3.74 -5.00
CA GLY A 246 10.81 -4.52 -5.87
C GLY A 246 10.25 -5.91 -6.13
N PHE A 247 9.83 -6.60 -5.07
CA PHE A 247 9.24 -7.94 -5.18
C PHE A 247 7.81 -7.91 -5.74
N ALA A 248 6.98 -6.91 -5.39
CA ALA A 248 5.64 -6.78 -5.94
C ALA A 248 5.65 -6.54 -7.46
N SER A 249 6.61 -5.76 -7.96
CA SER A 249 6.67 -5.37 -9.37
C SER A 249 7.46 -6.36 -10.21
N MET A 250 8.69 -6.72 -9.79
CA MET A 250 9.58 -7.59 -10.57
C MET A 250 9.43 -9.09 -10.24
N GLY A 251 8.92 -9.42 -9.05
CA GLY A 251 8.80 -10.82 -8.62
C GLY A 251 8.01 -11.69 -9.59
N PRO A 252 6.78 -11.31 -10.04
CA PRO A 252 6.04 -12.10 -11.03
C PRO A 252 6.84 -12.33 -12.32
N TYR A 253 7.51 -11.29 -12.86
CA TYR A 253 8.37 -11.39 -14.04
C TYR A 253 9.50 -12.41 -13.83
N LEU A 254 10.21 -12.30 -12.70
CA LEU A 254 11.35 -13.17 -12.38
C LEU A 254 10.89 -14.62 -12.16
N PHE A 255 9.79 -14.84 -11.44
CA PHE A 255 9.25 -16.18 -11.19
C PHE A 255 8.78 -16.85 -12.48
N MET A 256 8.13 -16.12 -13.38
CA MET A 256 7.72 -16.66 -14.68
C MET A 256 8.90 -16.90 -15.62
N THR A 257 9.96 -16.10 -15.52
CA THR A 257 11.11 -16.19 -16.43
C THR A 257 12.09 -17.28 -15.97
N PHE A 258 12.37 -17.35 -14.67
CA PHE A 258 13.47 -18.17 -14.15
C PHE A 258 13.02 -19.33 -13.25
N LYS A 259 11.85 -19.21 -12.56
CA LYS A 259 11.30 -20.29 -11.72
C LYS A 259 10.25 -21.12 -12.46
N GLY A 260 9.93 -20.75 -13.71
CA GLY A 260 9.03 -21.50 -14.59
C GLY A 260 7.54 -21.41 -14.19
N PHE A 261 7.12 -20.32 -13.54
CA PHE A 261 5.71 -20.10 -13.25
C PHE A 261 4.93 -19.77 -14.54
N SER A 262 3.69 -20.29 -14.62
CA SER A 262 2.68 -19.74 -15.52
C SER A 262 2.18 -18.38 -14.98
N ALA A 263 1.49 -17.60 -15.81
CA ALA A 263 0.89 -16.35 -15.36
C ALA A 263 -0.15 -16.58 -14.26
N ALA A 264 -0.93 -17.67 -14.35
CA ALA A 264 -1.90 -18.05 -13.32
C ALA A 264 -1.23 -18.35 -11.97
N GLU A 265 -0.16 -19.16 -11.97
CA GLU A 265 0.61 -19.45 -10.76
C GLU A 265 1.25 -18.18 -10.16
N ALA A 266 1.81 -17.30 -11.00
CA ALA A 266 2.37 -16.04 -10.54
C ALA A 266 1.29 -15.13 -9.96
N GLY A 267 0.15 -14.99 -10.64
CA GLY A 267 -0.99 -14.20 -10.15
C GLY A 267 -1.50 -14.70 -8.80
N GLN A 268 -1.65 -16.01 -8.65
CA GLN A 268 -2.11 -16.64 -7.42
C GLN A 268 -1.08 -16.48 -6.28
N PHE A 269 0.20 -16.76 -6.54
CA PHE A 269 1.26 -16.66 -5.53
C PHE A 269 1.41 -15.22 -5.02
N PHE A 270 1.59 -14.25 -5.92
CA PHE A 270 1.75 -12.84 -5.54
C PHE A 270 0.46 -12.26 -4.98
N GLY A 271 -0.70 -12.71 -5.46
CA GLY A 271 -2.00 -12.41 -4.86
C GLY A 271 -2.07 -12.87 -3.39
N MET A 272 -1.59 -14.07 -3.06
CA MET A 272 -1.53 -14.54 -1.68
C MET A 272 -0.56 -13.72 -0.82
N VAL A 273 0.65 -13.44 -1.32
CA VAL A 273 1.65 -12.65 -0.59
C VAL A 273 1.06 -11.30 -0.17
N TYR A 274 0.48 -10.55 -1.11
CA TYR A 274 0.01 -9.19 -0.85
C TYR A 274 -1.43 -9.13 -0.31
N GLY A 275 -2.27 -10.09 -0.66
CA GLY A 275 -3.63 -10.19 -0.16
C GLY A 275 -3.68 -10.61 1.31
N ILE A 276 -3.03 -11.71 1.67
CA ILE A 276 -3.00 -12.17 3.08
C ILE A 276 -2.18 -11.21 3.93
N GLY A 277 -1.07 -10.68 3.39
CA GLY A 277 -0.25 -9.69 4.07
C GLY A 277 -1.04 -8.49 4.57
N GLY A 278 -1.92 -7.92 3.74
CA GLY A 278 -2.71 -6.76 4.11
C GLY A 278 -3.69 -6.98 5.27
N LEU A 279 -4.19 -8.21 5.46
CA LEU A 279 -5.08 -8.55 6.58
C LEU A 279 -4.36 -8.53 7.94
N SER A 280 -3.05 -8.69 7.94
CA SER A 280 -2.26 -8.82 9.17
C SER A 280 -2.03 -7.50 9.91
N GLY A 281 -2.15 -6.36 9.23
CA GLY A 281 -1.76 -5.06 9.78
C GLY A 281 -2.47 -4.70 11.09
N VAL A 282 -3.74 -5.07 11.25
CA VAL A 282 -4.51 -4.81 12.47
C VAL A 282 -4.00 -5.68 13.64
N ILE A 283 -3.80 -6.97 13.38
CA ILE A 283 -3.38 -7.95 14.40
C ILE A 283 -1.96 -7.60 14.89
N LEU A 284 -1.05 -7.35 13.96
CA LEU A 284 0.35 -7.09 14.28
C LEU A 284 0.57 -5.68 14.85
N GLY A 285 -0.30 -4.70 14.54
CA GLY A 285 -0.35 -3.44 15.25
C GLY A 285 -0.60 -3.62 16.74
N PHE A 286 -1.56 -4.47 17.11
CA PHE A 286 -1.83 -4.83 18.51
C PHE A 286 -0.62 -5.48 19.20
N PHE A 287 0.08 -6.40 18.50
CA PHE A 287 1.31 -7.00 19.04
C PHE A 287 2.40 -5.95 19.27
N ALA A 288 2.59 -5.02 18.34
CA ALA A 288 3.56 -3.95 18.47
C ALA A 288 3.21 -2.96 19.60
N ASP A 289 1.91 -2.73 19.85
CA ASP A 289 1.45 -1.96 20.99
C ASP A 289 1.70 -2.66 22.34
N LYS A 290 1.61 -3.99 22.36
CA LYS A 290 1.78 -4.79 23.57
C LYS A 290 3.25 -5.06 23.91
N PHE A 291 4.05 -5.42 22.92
CA PHE A 291 5.42 -5.90 23.11
C PHE A 291 6.48 -4.83 22.83
N GLY A 292 6.11 -3.74 22.16
CA GLY A 292 7.00 -2.67 21.72
C GLY A 292 7.27 -2.70 20.21
N ARG A 293 7.66 -1.54 19.66
CA ARG A 293 7.96 -1.38 18.22
C ARG A 293 9.22 -2.14 17.81
N LYS A 294 10.28 -1.99 18.60
CA LYS A 294 11.60 -2.60 18.36
C LYS A 294 11.53 -4.13 18.24
N PRO A 295 11.09 -4.91 19.26
CA PRO A 295 11.08 -6.36 19.18
C PRO A 295 10.18 -6.88 18.07
N THR A 296 9.08 -6.19 17.77
CA THR A 296 8.17 -6.56 16.69
C THR A 296 8.84 -6.42 15.32
N ILE A 297 9.54 -5.31 15.06
CA ILE A 297 10.24 -5.12 13.78
C ILE A 297 11.40 -6.14 13.64
N VAL A 298 12.17 -6.38 14.71
CA VAL A 298 13.25 -7.39 14.68
C VAL A 298 12.68 -8.76 14.29
N ALA A 299 11.59 -9.19 14.93
CA ALA A 299 10.97 -10.47 14.65
C ALA A 299 10.45 -10.58 13.22
N LEU A 300 9.77 -9.53 12.72
CA LEU A 300 9.18 -9.51 11.39
C LEU A 300 10.24 -9.43 10.28
N ALA A 301 11.27 -8.60 10.44
CA ALA A 301 12.36 -8.49 9.47
C ALA A 301 13.19 -9.77 9.41
N LEU A 302 13.44 -10.41 10.56
CA LEU A 302 14.08 -11.72 10.60
C LEU A 302 13.23 -12.79 9.91
N LEU A 303 11.92 -12.78 10.16
CA LEU A 303 10.96 -13.66 9.49
C LEU A 303 10.99 -13.48 7.98
N ASN A 304 10.96 -12.22 7.48
CA ASN A 304 11.02 -11.92 6.05
C ASN A 304 12.34 -12.39 5.42
N THR A 305 13.47 -12.16 6.11
CA THR A 305 14.79 -12.65 5.66
C THR A 305 14.79 -14.16 5.49
N ILE A 306 14.30 -14.89 6.49
CA ILE A 306 14.24 -16.38 6.45
C ILE A 306 13.27 -16.83 5.35
N CYS A 307 12.09 -16.24 5.26
CA CYS A 307 11.11 -16.57 4.22
C CYS A 307 11.67 -16.33 2.82
N GLY A 308 12.36 -15.20 2.60
CA GLY A 308 13.01 -14.89 1.33
C GLY A 308 14.04 -15.98 0.93
N ILE A 309 14.94 -16.33 1.85
CA ILE A 309 15.93 -17.41 1.62
C ILE A 309 15.23 -18.72 1.26
N LEU A 310 14.20 -19.12 2.02
CA LEU A 310 13.46 -20.35 1.78
C LEU A 310 12.76 -20.36 0.42
N ILE A 311 12.07 -19.26 0.06
CA ILE A 311 11.34 -19.12 -1.21
C ILE A 311 12.29 -19.16 -2.40
N PHE A 312 13.43 -18.49 -2.32
CA PHE A 312 14.30 -18.34 -3.48
C PHE A 312 15.18 -19.57 -3.69
N HIS A 313 15.72 -20.17 -2.63
CA HIS A 313 16.74 -21.21 -2.74
C HIS A 313 16.27 -22.65 -2.44
N PHE A 314 15.29 -22.82 -1.54
CA PHE A 314 15.02 -24.16 -1.00
C PHE A 314 13.66 -24.73 -1.39
N ILE A 315 12.60 -23.91 -1.53
CA ILE A 315 11.26 -24.42 -1.76
C ILE A 315 10.99 -24.60 -3.26
N PRO A 316 10.69 -25.84 -3.73
CA PRO A 316 10.33 -26.08 -5.12
C PRO A 316 9.02 -25.39 -5.51
N LYS A 317 8.89 -25.05 -6.80
CA LYS A 317 7.69 -24.41 -7.39
C LYS A 317 6.39 -25.19 -7.06
N ALA A 318 6.42 -26.51 -7.17
CA ALA A 318 5.22 -27.37 -7.00
C ALA A 318 4.80 -27.55 -5.53
N SER A 319 5.55 -27.01 -4.56
CA SER A 319 5.25 -27.22 -3.15
C SER A 319 4.20 -26.25 -2.64
N ILE A 320 3.17 -26.73 -1.96
CA ILE A 320 2.21 -25.89 -1.23
C ILE A 320 2.90 -25.02 -0.17
N LEU A 321 4.04 -25.49 0.36
CA LEU A 321 4.84 -24.75 1.33
C LEU A 321 5.31 -23.40 0.75
N LEU A 322 5.54 -23.30 -0.58
CA LEU A 322 5.90 -22.05 -1.24
C LEU A 322 4.84 -20.97 -1.01
N TYR A 323 3.57 -21.32 -1.17
CA TYR A 323 2.44 -20.39 -0.96
C TYR A 323 2.27 -20.02 0.51
N ILE A 324 2.44 -20.98 1.43
CA ILE A 324 2.35 -20.74 2.86
C ILE A 324 3.46 -19.76 3.31
N VAL A 325 4.72 -20.06 2.94
CA VAL A 325 5.86 -19.20 3.30
C VAL A 325 5.77 -17.83 2.61
N GLY A 326 5.27 -17.77 1.38
CA GLY A 326 4.97 -16.52 0.68
C GLY A 326 3.94 -15.67 1.42
N ALA A 327 2.85 -16.27 1.88
CA ALA A 327 1.83 -15.58 2.68
C ALA A 327 2.41 -15.05 4.01
N ILE A 328 3.23 -15.84 4.69
CA ILE A 328 3.93 -15.45 5.93
C ILE A 328 4.87 -14.25 5.66
N MET A 329 5.65 -14.29 4.58
CA MET A 329 6.50 -13.17 4.18
C MET A 329 5.67 -11.90 3.90
N GLY A 330 4.53 -12.03 3.22
CA GLY A 330 3.61 -10.93 2.97
C GLY A 330 3.09 -10.28 4.26
N ILE A 331 2.82 -11.07 5.28
CA ILE A 331 2.43 -10.61 6.63
C ILE A 331 3.53 -9.70 7.21
N GLY A 332 4.78 -10.15 7.17
CA GLY A 332 5.91 -9.39 7.69
C GLY A 332 6.14 -8.07 6.94
N LEU A 333 6.16 -8.12 5.59
CA LEU A 333 6.33 -6.95 4.74
C LEU A 333 5.27 -5.87 4.99
N HIS A 334 4.00 -6.27 5.11
CA HIS A 334 2.88 -5.34 5.34
C HIS A 334 2.89 -4.74 6.75
N ALA A 335 3.20 -5.55 7.75
CA ALA A 335 3.22 -5.09 9.13
C ALA A 335 4.34 -4.07 9.38
N ILE A 336 5.54 -4.31 8.85
CA ILE A 336 6.66 -3.36 8.95
C ILE A 336 6.32 -2.06 8.22
N TYR A 337 5.66 -2.13 7.07
CA TYR A 337 5.19 -0.94 6.35
C TYR A 337 4.30 -0.05 7.24
N VAL A 338 3.36 -0.62 7.98
CA VAL A 338 2.49 0.13 8.91
C VAL A 338 3.28 0.66 10.10
N LEU A 339 4.19 -0.15 10.65
CA LEU A 339 4.99 0.23 11.82
C LEU A 339 5.95 1.39 11.54
N GLY A 340 6.48 1.51 10.32
CA GLY A 340 7.30 2.64 9.92
C GLY A 340 6.58 3.98 10.09
N TYR A 341 5.31 4.06 9.69
CA TYR A 341 4.50 5.26 9.93
C TYR A 341 4.24 5.49 11.42
N THR A 342 3.97 4.42 12.17
CA THR A 342 3.69 4.52 13.61
C THR A 342 4.90 5.07 14.38
N ILE A 343 6.12 4.62 14.05
CA ILE A 343 7.35 5.14 14.66
C ILE A 343 7.51 6.64 14.40
N ALA A 344 7.22 7.11 13.19
CA ALA A 344 7.26 8.54 12.90
C ALA A 344 6.27 9.34 13.76
N GLN A 345 5.08 8.77 13.98
CA GLN A 345 4.03 9.37 14.82
C GLN A 345 4.43 9.38 16.30
N ASP A 346 5.06 8.32 16.79
CA ASP A 346 5.55 8.23 18.18
C ASP A 346 6.63 9.29 18.48
N GLY A 347 7.36 9.73 17.45
CA GLY A 347 8.46 10.70 17.53
C GLY A 347 8.04 12.16 17.59
N VAL A 348 6.78 12.50 17.33
CA VAL A 348 6.33 13.88 17.17
C VAL A 348 5.13 14.22 18.07
N SER A 349 4.80 15.51 18.19
CA SER A 349 3.58 15.97 18.88
C SER A 349 2.33 15.67 18.03
N HIS A 350 1.14 15.58 18.68
CA HIS A 350 -0.13 15.33 18.00
C HIS A 350 -0.41 16.29 16.84
N LYS A 351 0.05 17.54 16.92
CA LYS A 351 -0.12 18.56 15.87
C LYS A 351 0.75 18.29 14.62
N GLN A 352 1.81 17.48 14.77
CA GLN A 352 2.81 17.20 13.73
C GLN A 352 2.66 15.79 13.11
N ILE A 353 1.75 14.95 13.63
CA ILE A 353 1.54 13.58 13.18
C ILE A 353 1.30 13.51 11.66
N GLY A 354 0.41 14.35 11.15
CA GLY A 354 0.11 14.37 9.70
C GLY A 354 1.33 14.70 8.84
N LEU A 355 2.15 15.67 9.27
CA LEU A 355 3.34 16.05 8.55
C LEU A 355 4.44 14.99 8.60
N ALA A 356 4.67 14.37 9.76
CA ALA A 356 5.63 13.28 9.90
C ALA A 356 5.22 12.07 9.06
N THR A 357 3.94 11.69 9.08
CA THR A 357 3.38 10.63 8.24
C THR A 357 3.54 10.95 6.74
N GLY A 358 3.26 12.20 6.36
CA GLY A 358 3.41 12.68 4.98
C GLY A 358 4.87 12.65 4.50
N LEU A 359 5.82 13.07 5.33
CA LEU A 359 7.24 13.03 5.00
C LEU A 359 7.74 11.58 4.79
N VAL A 360 7.38 10.68 5.70
CA VAL A 360 7.72 9.25 5.57
C VAL A 360 7.07 8.65 4.31
N GLY A 361 5.79 8.95 4.06
CA GLY A 361 5.08 8.46 2.88
C GLY A 361 5.68 8.94 1.56
N ALA A 362 5.89 10.26 1.41
CA ALA A 362 6.46 10.84 0.20
C ALA A 362 7.88 10.31 -0.07
N SER A 363 8.74 10.24 0.98
CA SER A 363 10.08 9.67 0.86
C SER A 363 10.03 8.20 0.43
N SER A 364 9.11 7.42 1.01
CA SER A 364 8.95 6.00 0.72
C SER A 364 8.53 5.76 -0.72
N TYR A 365 7.49 6.45 -1.20
CA TYR A 365 7.02 6.27 -2.58
C TYR A 365 8.02 6.78 -3.61
N PHE A 366 8.70 7.90 -3.34
CA PHE A 366 9.76 8.39 -4.22
C PHE A 366 10.89 7.38 -4.34
N LEU A 367 11.37 6.82 -3.23
CA LEU A 367 12.46 5.86 -3.23
C LEU A 367 12.04 4.47 -3.73
N SER A 368 10.78 4.08 -3.55
CA SER A 368 10.27 2.82 -4.07
C SER A 368 10.26 2.77 -5.61
N PHE A 369 10.19 3.92 -6.29
CA PHE A 369 10.36 3.98 -7.73
C PHE A 369 11.67 3.33 -8.18
N PHE A 370 12.76 3.57 -7.46
CA PHE A 370 14.07 3.04 -7.82
C PHE A 370 14.22 1.53 -7.58
N SER A 371 13.33 0.90 -6.81
CA SER A 371 13.43 -0.54 -6.52
C SER A 371 13.32 -1.41 -7.77
N GLY A 372 12.45 -1.05 -8.71
CA GLY A 372 12.28 -1.78 -9.98
C GLY A 372 13.48 -1.68 -10.91
N PRO A 373 13.91 -0.48 -11.34
CA PRO A 373 15.10 -0.35 -12.19
C PRO A 373 16.36 -0.88 -11.52
N PHE A 374 16.54 -0.76 -10.21
CA PHE A 374 17.64 -1.34 -9.47
C PHE A 374 17.63 -2.88 -9.53
N MET A 375 16.46 -3.50 -9.30
CA MET A 375 16.29 -4.94 -9.42
C MET A 375 16.48 -5.43 -10.87
N GLY A 376 16.04 -4.64 -11.86
CA GLY A 376 16.27 -4.89 -13.27
C GLY A 376 17.74 -4.83 -13.64
N TRP A 377 18.47 -3.83 -13.15
CA TRP A 377 19.90 -3.70 -13.32
C TRP A 377 20.67 -4.87 -12.71
N LEU A 378 20.36 -5.25 -11.47
CA LEU A 378 20.95 -6.42 -10.83
C LEU A 378 20.68 -7.70 -11.63
N THR A 379 19.44 -7.86 -12.13
CA THR A 379 19.06 -9.02 -12.95
C THR A 379 19.87 -9.11 -14.24
N SER A 380 20.12 -7.99 -14.92
CA SER A 380 20.88 -7.97 -16.17
C SER A 380 22.38 -8.15 -15.96
N THR A 381 22.92 -7.73 -14.80
CA THR A 381 24.36 -7.70 -14.53
C THR A 381 24.83 -8.97 -13.80
N TRP A 382 24.08 -9.39 -12.77
CA TRP A 382 24.49 -10.49 -11.86
C TRP A 382 23.49 -11.64 -11.81
N GLY A 383 22.38 -11.53 -12.56
CA GLY A 383 21.36 -12.57 -12.65
C GLY A 383 20.25 -12.41 -11.61
N HIS A 384 19.17 -13.12 -11.88
CA HIS A 384 17.90 -12.98 -11.14
C HIS A 384 17.99 -13.40 -9.66
N MET A 385 18.78 -14.42 -9.32
CA MET A 385 18.92 -14.88 -7.94
C MET A 385 19.59 -13.81 -7.07
N ILE A 386 20.70 -13.23 -7.55
CA ILE A 386 21.42 -12.16 -6.85
C ILE A 386 20.51 -10.92 -6.71
N ALA A 387 19.71 -10.62 -7.74
CA ALA A 387 18.74 -9.51 -7.66
C ALA A 387 17.70 -9.72 -6.54
N LEU A 388 17.14 -10.94 -6.41
CA LEU A 388 16.21 -11.30 -5.34
C LEU A 388 16.90 -11.26 -3.96
N ASP A 389 18.11 -11.84 -3.86
CA ASP A 389 18.86 -11.86 -2.61
C ASP A 389 19.23 -10.45 -2.12
N ILE A 390 19.70 -9.58 -3.02
CA ILE A 390 20.06 -8.22 -2.63
C ILE A 390 18.81 -7.41 -2.28
N VAL A 391 17.80 -7.36 -3.18
CA VAL A 391 16.67 -6.44 -3.02
C VAL A 391 15.72 -6.91 -1.91
N VAL A 392 15.54 -8.22 -1.74
CA VAL A 392 14.60 -8.73 -0.74
C VAL A 392 15.32 -9.18 0.53
N VAL A 393 16.26 -10.13 0.42
CA VAL A 393 16.85 -10.75 1.60
C VAL A 393 17.84 -9.82 2.30
N ALA A 394 18.76 -9.16 1.57
CA ALA A 394 19.78 -8.33 2.20
C ALA A 394 19.19 -7.04 2.80
N PHE A 395 18.20 -6.41 2.14
CA PHE A 395 17.53 -5.23 2.71
C PHE A 395 16.81 -5.57 4.03
N GLU A 396 16.10 -6.70 4.09
CA GLU A 396 15.43 -7.15 5.31
C GLU A 396 16.45 -7.56 6.40
N ALA A 397 17.57 -8.18 6.03
CA ALA A 397 18.66 -8.49 6.96
C ALA A 397 19.31 -7.22 7.54
N VAL A 398 19.53 -6.19 6.70
CA VAL A 398 20.01 -4.88 7.17
C VAL A 398 18.98 -4.24 8.10
N LEU A 399 17.68 -4.39 7.81
CA LEU A 399 16.61 -3.90 8.67
C LEU A 399 16.62 -4.60 10.04
N VAL A 400 16.94 -5.90 10.13
CA VAL A 400 17.15 -6.59 11.42
C VAL A 400 18.25 -5.89 12.22
N VAL A 401 19.39 -5.57 11.59
CA VAL A 401 20.51 -4.90 12.27
C VAL A 401 20.10 -3.51 12.74
N VAL A 402 19.46 -2.71 11.89
CA VAL A 402 18.96 -1.37 12.26
C VAL A 402 17.98 -1.45 13.42
N ALA A 403 17.05 -2.41 13.38
CA ALA A 403 16.05 -2.60 14.43
C ALA A 403 16.67 -3.06 15.77
N ILE A 404 17.73 -3.86 15.75
CA ILE A 404 18.46 -4.26 16.96
C ILE A 404 19.14 -3.04 17.61
N ILE A 405 19.72 -2.15 16.82
CA ILE A 405 20.46 -0.97 17.30
C ILE A 405 19.52 0.15 17.75
N MET A 406 18.34 0.28 17.16
CA MET A 406 17.39 1.34 17.50
C MET A 406 16.96 1.26 18.97
N LYS A 407 16.63 2.42 19.56
CA LYS A 407 15.95 2.50 20.85
C LYS A 407 14.45 2.27 20.66
N GLU A 408 13.80 1.70 21.71
CA GLU A 408 12.33 1.59 21.71
C GLU A 408 11.70 2.99 21.60
N THR A 409 10.76 3.13 20.66
CA THR A 409 10.11 4.42 20.38
C THR A 409 8.74 4.53 21.05
N GLN A 410 8.15 3.40 21.43
CA GLN A 410 6.88 3.37 22.14
C GLN A 410 7.04 4.02 23.51
N LYS A 411 6.32 5.11 23.75
CA LYS A 411 6.19 5.67 25.09
C LYS A 411 5.29 4.74 25.90
N LYS A 412 5.85 4.01 26.86
CA LYS A 412 5.02 3.33 27.87
C LYS A 412 4.13 4.38 28.50
N HIS A 413 2.82 4.30 28.33
CA HIS A 413 1.88 4.99 29.19
C HIS A 413 2.10 4.42 30.61
N THR A 414 2.96 5.03 31.35
CA THR A 414 2.95 4.94 32.81
C THR A 414 1.64 5.62 33.20
N ALA A 415 0.60 4.82 33.37
CA ALA A 415 -0.58 5.25 34.12
C ALA A 415 -0.09 5.52 35.54
N THR A 416 0.39 6.73 35.78
CA THR A 416 0.41 7.31 37.11
C THR A 416 -1.09 7.50 37.43
N ILE A 417 -1.66 6.49 38.07
CA ILE A 417 -2.80 6.69 38.93
C ILE A 417 -2.26 7.59 40.05
N GLU A 418 -2.31 8.89 39.86
CA GLU A 418 -2.28 9.81 40.97
C GLU A 418 -3.62 9.67 41.66
N GLU A 419 -3.64 8.84 42.69
CA GLU A 419 -4.62 8.97 43.77
C GLU A 419 -4.55 10.43 44.30
N LYS A 420 -5.60 11.19 44.05
CA LYS A 420 -6.04 12.27 44.90
C LYS A 420 -7.57 12.41 44.81
#